data_05b5f77a29b8428d82303988e1404a8b
#
_entry.id   05b5f77a29b8428d82303988e1404a8b
#
_cell.length_a   1.000
_cell.length_b   1.000
_cell.length_c   1.000
_cell.angle_alpha   90.00
_cell.angle_beta   90.00
_cell.angle_gamma   90.00
#
_symmetry.space_group_name_H-M   'P 1'
#
loop_
_entity.id
_entity.type
_entity.pdbx_description
1 polymer ?
#
loop_
_entity_poly.entity_id
_entity_poly.type
_entity_poly.pdbx_seq_one_letter_code
_entity_poly.pdbx_strand_id
1 'polypeptide(L)'
;MVIAAGTLTAQVVAVVALSPQTYGAQGAVYVAPRPLLLVHGLADTRLSPSCARQIYQWADEPKELVFYPGAEHGLRECQGELHALLRRWIPEKLGAE
;
A
#
# COMPACT_ATOMS: atom_id res chain seq x y z
N MET A 1 -4.80 2.99 6.38
CA MET A 1 -5.76 3.42 5.34
C MET A 1 -5.55 2.60 4.08
N VAL A 2 -6.62 2.15 3.48
CA VAL A 2 -6.54 1.38 2.23
C VAL A 2 -7.22 2.18 1.13
N ILE A 3 -6.51 2.34 0.03
CA ILE A 3 -7.04 3.04 -1.14
C ILE A 3 -7.13 2.02 -2.26
N ALA A 4 -8.35 1.80 -2.75
CA ALA A 4 -8.57 0.89 -3.87
C ALA A 4 -8.74 1.70 -5.14
N ALA A 5 -7.99 1.34 -6.16
CA ALA A 5 -8.14 1.95 -7.47
C ALA A 5 -9.17 1.17 -8.26
N GLY A 6 -10.14 1.86 -8.79
CA GLY A 6 -11.28 1.26 -9.47
C GLY A 6 -12.55 1.55 -8.74
N THR A 7 -13.60 0.84 -9.05
CA THR A 7 -14.89 1.07 -8.41
C THR A 7 -15.15 0.04 -7.33
N LEU A 8 -16.01 0.43 -6.39
CA LEU A 8 -16.35 -0.45 -5.28
C LEU A 8 -17.19 -1.65 -5.72
N THR A 9 -17.93 -1.49 -6.77
CA THR A 9 -18.91 -2.51 -7.12
C THR A 9 -18.40 -3.53 -8.12
N ALA A 10 -17.66 -3.07 -9.09
CA ALA A 10 -17.34 -3.93 -10.20
C ALA A 10 -15.91 -4.40 -10.18
N GLN A 11 -15.00 -3.48 -10.16
CA GLN A 11 -13.62 -3.84 -10.43
C GLN A 11 -12.66 -2.96 -9.68
N VAL A 12 -12.02 -3.57 -8.71
CA VAL A 12 -10.82 -3.01 -8.12
C VAL A 12 -9.66 -3.59 -8.92
N VAL A 13 -8.89 -2.72 -9.56
CA VAL A 13 -7.79 -3.16 -10.45
C VAL A 13 -6.43 -3.06 -9.78
N ALA A 14 -6.32 -2.30 -8.70
CA ALA A 14 -5.08 -2.19 -7.94
C ALA A 14 -5.41 -1.69 -6.54
N VAL A 15 -4.55 -1.98 -5.57
CA VAL A 15 -4.77 -1.56 -4.17
C VAL A 15 -3.50 -0.92 -3.63
N VAL A 16 -3.66 0.24 -2.99
CA VAL A 16 -2.58 0.91 -2.26
C VAL A 16 -3.00 1.03 -0.80
N ALA A 17 -2.16 0.58 0.10
CA ALA A 17 -2.40 0.72 1.53
C ALA A 17 -1.31 1.60 2.14
N LEU A 18 -1.73 2.70 2.76
CA LEU A 18 -0.83 3.67 3.37
C LEU A 18 -0.92 3.55 4.89
N SER A 19 0.21 3.28 5.54
CA SER A 19 0.28 3.09 6.99
C SER A 19 -0.77 2.08 7.47
N PRO A 20 -0.80 0.87 6.90
CA PRO A 20 -1.88 -0.06 7.22
C PRO A 20 -1.75 -0.67 8.61
N GLN A 21 -2.91 -1.06 9.16
CA GLN A 21 -2.95 -1.86 10.39
C GLN A 21 -3.27 -3.31 10.05
N THR A 22 -2.85 -4.23 10.91
CA THR A 22 -3.06 -5.66 10.67
C THR A 22 -4.48 -6.12 11.00
N TYR A 23 -5.18 -5.38 11.86
CA TYR A 23 -6.54 -5.77 12.25
C TYR A 23 -7.45 -5.80 11.03
N GLY A 24 -8.05 -6.96 10.78
CA GLY A 24 -8.95 -7.11 9.64
C GLY A 24 -8.26 -7.22 8.29
N ALA A 25 -6.94 -7.31 8.25
CA ALA A 25 -6.20 -7.31 6.99
C ALA A 25 -5.83 -8.70 6.49
N GLN A 26 -6.30 -9.75 7.16
CA GLN A 26 -6.01 -11.12 6.73
C GLN A 26 -6.53 -11.41 5.32
N GLY A 27 -7.54 -10.65 4.88
CA GLY A 27 -8.06 -10.76 3.52
C GLY A 27 -7.14 -10.28 2.44
N ALA A 28 -5.93 -9.80 2.79
CA ALA A 28 -4.97 -9.33 1.79
C ALA A 28 -4.62 -10.41 0.76
N VAL A 29 -4.71 -11.68 1.14
CA VAL A 29 -4.46 -12.78 0.21
C VAL A 29 -5.42 -12.75 -0.98
N TYR A 30 -6.61 -12.18 -0.81
CA TYR A 30 -7.61 -12.13 -1.87
C TYR A 30 -7.45 -10.95 -2.81
N VAL A 31 -6.46 -10.09 -2.58
CA VAL A 31 -6.18 -8.97 -3.48
C VAL A 31 -5.62 -9.49 -4.80
N ALA A 32 -4.77 -10.49 -4.74
CA ALA A 32 -4.21 -11.07 -5.95
C ALA A 32 -5.32 -11.63 -6.85
N PRO A 33 -5.18 -11.57 -8.18
CA PRO A 33 -3.99 -11.12 -8.92
C PRO A 33 -3.88 -9.61 -9.12
N ARG A 34 -4.65 -8.83 -8.40
CA ARG A 34 -4.53 -7.37 -8.47
C ARG A 34 -3.25 -6.93 -7.77
N PRO A 35 -2.50 -5.98 -8.35
CA PRO A 35 -1.28 -5.50 -7.69
C PRO A 35 -1.59 -4.77 -6.39
N LEU A 36 -0.74 -5.01 -5.40
CA LEU A 36 -0.85 -4.41 -4.07
C LEU A 36 0.43 -3.63 -3.76
N LEU A 37 0.29 -2.39 -3.34
CA LEU A 37 1.39 -1.56 -2.86
C LEU A 37 1.14 -1.23 -1.40
N LEU A 38 2.11 -1.54 -0.56
CA LEU A 38 2.08 -1.20 0.86
C LEU A 38 3.14 -0.14 1.12
N VAL A 39 2.76 0.94 1.81
CA VAL A 39 3.68 2.03 2.15
C VAL A 39 3.58 2.30 3.64
N HIS A 40 4.71 2.36 4.32
CA HIS A 40 4.75 2.61 5.76
C HIS A 40 5.97 3.45 6.13
N GLY A 41 5.77 4.39 7.03
CA GLY A 41 6.87 5.18 7.58
C GLY A 41 7.61 4.40 8.67
N LEU A 42 8.93 4.37 8.58
CA LEU A 42 9.71 3.63 9.57
C LEU A 42 9.70 4.28 10.95
N ALA A 43 9.34 5.57 11.03
CA ALA A 43 9.23 6.29 12.30
C ALA A 43 7.79 6.35 12.83
N ASP A 44 6.88 5.57 12.24
CA ASP A 44 5.48 5.54 12.65
C ASP A 44 5.36 4.99 14.09
N THR A 45 4.87 5.84 15.00
CA THR A 45 4.69 5.47 16.40
C THR A 45 3.25 5.07 16.71
N ARG A 46 2.32 5.31 15.81
CA ARG A 46 0.92 4.92 16.01
C ARG A 46 0.69 3.47 15.60
N LEU A 47 1.25 3.09 14.46
CA LEU A 47 1.18 1.71 13.98
C LEU A 47 2.58 1.30 13.55
N SER A 48 3.07 0.21 14.12
CA SER A 48 4.40 -0.28 13.82
C SER A 48 4.55 -0.59 12.34
N PRO A 49 5.70 -0.28 11.73
CA PRO A 49 5.98 -0.71 10.35
C PRO A 49 5.87 -2.22 10.17
N SER A 50 5.97 -3.00 11.25
CA SER A 50 5.79 -4.44 11.19
C SER A 50 4.39 -4.82 10.71
N CYS A 51 3.40 -3.92 10.86
CA CYS A 51 2.05 -4.16 10.35
C CYS A 51 2.08 -4.32 8.83
N ALA A 52 2.76 -3.41 8.12
CA ALA A 52 2.87 -3.50 6.68
C ALA A 52 3.63 -4.75 6.27
N ARG A 53 4.67 -5.10 7.01
CA ARG A 53 5.46 -6.30 6.75
C ARG A 53 4.61 -7.56 6.89
N GLN A 54 3.77 -7.60 7.91
CA GLN A 54 2.87 -8.74 8.14
C GLN A 54 1.85 -8.88 7.02
N ILE A 55 1.26 -7.76 6.59
CA ILE A 55 0.30 -7.78 5.50
C ILE A 55 0.97 -8.23 4.20
N TYR A 56 2.20 -7.78 3.98
CA TYR A 56 2.98 -8.20 2.83
C TYR A 56 3.17 -9.72 2.81
N GLN A 57 3.40 -10.32 3.98
CA GLN A 57 3.55 -11.77 4.08
C GLN A 57 2.24 -12.50 3.80
N TRP A 58 1.11 -11.93 4.23
CA TRP A 58 -0.19 -12.55 3.98
C TRP A 58 -0.61 -12.45 2.51
N ALA A 59 -0.22 -11.40 1.82
CA ALA A 59 -0.65 -11.14 0.46
C ALA A 59 0.11 -12.03 -0.52
N ASP A 60 -0.55 -12.35 -1.64
CA ASP A 60 0.09 -13.04 -2.76
C ASP A 60 0.57 -12.03 -3.79
N GLU A 61 1.44 -12.49 -4.67
CA GLU A 61 1.95 -11.66 -5.76
C GLU A 61 0.84 -11.29 -6.74
N PRO A 62 0.89 -10.14 -7.41
CA PRO A 62 1.98 -9.14 -7.35
C PRO A 62 1.82 -8.20 -6.16
N LYS A 63 2.91 -7.95 -5.46
CA LYS A 63 2.89 -7.09 -4.28
C LYS A 63 4.21 -6.33 -4.16
N GLU A 64 4.15 -5.13 -3.58
CA GLU A 64 5.32 -4.32 -3.31
C GLU A 64 5.20 -3.69 -1.92
N LEU A 65 6.32 -3.50 -1.27
CA LEU A 65 6.39 -2.88 0.05
C LEU A 65 7.45 -1.80 0.02
N VAL A 66 7.07 -0.58 0.39
CA VAL A 66 7.99 0.56 0.44
C VAL A 66 7.98 1.15 1.83
N PHE A 67 9.15 1.30 2.43
CA PHE A 67 9.34 2.00 3.69
C PHE A 67 10.03 3.33 3.45
N TYR A 68 9.60 4.36 4.19
CA TYR A 68 10.25 5.66 4.14
C TYR A 68 10.88 5.98 5.50
N PRO A 69 12.22 6.05 5.56
CA PRO A 69 12.90 6.40 6.82
C PRO A 69 12.51 7.80 7.28
N GLY A 70 12.31 7.97 8.57
CA GLY A 70 11.97 9.25 9.15
C GLY A 70 10.52 9.67 9.00
N ALA A 71 9.73 8.93 8.24
CA ALA A 71 8.31 9.24 8.05
C ALA A 71 7.47 8.62 9.16
N GLU A 72 6.49 9.38 9.63
CA GLU A 72 5.55 8.95 10.66
C GLU A 72 4.23 8.51 10.03
N HIS A 73 3.22 8.32 10.85
CA HIS A 73 1.94 7.75 10.41
C HIS A 73 1.28 8.50 9.26
N GLY A 74 1.36 9.84 9.29
CA GLY A 74 0.75 10.67 8.25
C GLY A 74 1.54 10.73 6.96
N LEU A 75 2.76 10.22 6.94
CA LEU A 75 3.64 10.22 5.77
C LEU A 75 3.93 11.63 5.24
N ARG A 76 3.82 12.64 6.11
CA ARG A 76 4.05 14.03 5.71
C ARG A 76 5.49 14.28 5.33
N GLU A 77 6.42 13.59 6.00
CA GLU A 77 7.85 13.79 5.81
C GLU A 77 8.34 13.29 4.45
N CYS A 78 7.52 12.48 3.79
CA CYS A 78 7.91 11.88 2.52
C CYS A 78 6.88 12.12 1.41
N GLN A 79 6.09 13.20 1.52
CA GLN A 79 5.01 13.45 0.55
C GLN A 79 5.51 13.55 -0.89
N GLY A 80 6.66 14.20 -1.10
CA GLY A 80 7.21 14.31 -2.45
C GLY A 80 7.54 12.97 -3.04
N GLU A 81 8.22 12.13 -2.27
CA GLU A 81 8.60 10.79 -2.68
C GLU A 81 7.38 9.91 -2.87
N LEU A 82 6.40 10.03 -1.96
CA LEU A 82 5.18 9.25 -2.05
C LEU A 82 4.38 9.63 -3.29
N HIS A 83 4.24 10.92 -3.58
CA HIS A 83 3.52 11.36 -4.78
C HIS A 83 4.21 10.86 -6.04
N ALA A 84 5.55 10.92 -6.08
CA ALA A 84 6.29 10.42 -7.23
C ALA A 84 6.09 8.91 -7.40
N LEU A 85 6.09 8.17 -6.29
CA LEU A 85 5.86 6.74 -6.33
C LEU A 85 4.48 6.42 -6.89
N LEU A 86 3.44 7.10 -6.39
CA LEU A 86 2.07 6.83 -6.81
C LEU A 86 1.84 7.22 -8.28
N ARG A 87 2.43 8.34 -8.72
CA ARG A 87 2.31 8.75 -10.13
C ARG A 87 2.93 7.75 -11.09
N ARG A 88 3.96 7.04 -10.65
CA ARG A 88 4.61 6.03 -11.46
C ARG A 88 3.88 4.69 -11.35
N TRP A 89 3.55 4.30 -10.12
CA TRP A 89 3.02 2.97 -9.83
C TRP A 89 1.60 2.79 -10.35
N ILE A 90 0.73 3.77 -10.11
CA ILE A 90 -0.68 3.61 -10.47
C ILE A 90 -0.89 3.46 -11.98
N PRO A 91 -0.37 4.36 -12.84
CA PRO A 91 -0.54 4.16 -14.27
C PRO A 91 0.09 2.87 -14.78
N GLU A 92 1.26 2.51 -14.24
CA GLU A 92 1.96 1.30 -14.65
C GLU A 92 1.10 0.06 -14.37
N LYS A 93 0.50 -0.01 -13.18
CA LYS A 93 -0.30 -1.18 -12.80
C LYS A 93 -1.69 -1.19 -13.43
N LEU A 94 -2.18 -0.05 -13.85
CA LEU A 94 -3.45 0.02 -14.59
C LEU A 94 -3.26 -0.31 -16.06
N GLY A 95 -2.04 -0.52 -16.52
CA GLY A 95 -1.78 -0.79 -17.91
C GLY A 95 -1.88 0.43 -18.79
N ALA A 96 -1.85 1.64 -18.22
CA ALA A 96 -1.87 2.87 -19.00
C ALA A 96 -0.51 3.04 -19.68
N GLU A 97 -0.53 3.25 -20.94
CA GLU A 97 0.69 3.36 -21.74
C GLU A 97 1.11 4.80 -21.96
#